data_38e43174de11f095d5e8fd2fdaa12039
#
_entry.id   38e43174de11f095d5e8fd2fdaa12039
#
_cell.length_a   1.000
_cell.length_b   1.000
_cell.length_c   1.000
_cell.angle_alpha   90.00
_cell.angle_beta   90.00
_cell.angle_gamma   90.00
#
_symmetry.space_group_name_H-M   'P 1'
#
loop_
_entity.id
_entity.type
_entity.pdbx_description
1 polymer ?
#
loop_
_entity_poly.entity_id
_entity_poly.type
_entity_poly.pdbx_seq_one_letter_code
_entity_poly.pdbx_strand_id
1 'polypeptide(L)'
;MRGRVLKPEPGPKGPPPGPSADAPSQAIDTLARTLWGEARGESVRAMEAMAAVVMNRVGRARDHGGWWWGNDVAAVCRLPGQFPCWDPDAPGRLGLLSVTAADPVFAAAQRIARRAVAGLLDDPTGGATHLHRAGGNPQWAQGRSVCAEIGGFQFYNDVE
;
A
#
# COMPACT_ATOMS: atom_id res chain seq x y z
N MET A 1 -23.96 35.10 37.75
CA MET A 1 -24.59 34.19 36.77
C MET A 1 -23.56 33.20 36.30
N ARG A 2 -23.73 31.95 36.65
CA ARG A 2 -22.84 30.90 36.13
C ARG A 2 -23.39 30.42 34.81
N GLY A 3 -22.69 30.73 33.69
CA GLY A 3 -23.04 30.23 32.37
C GLY A 3 -23.01 28.70 32.36
N ARG A 4 -24.10 28.10 31.93
CA ARG A 4 -24.20 26.68 31.65
C ARG A 4 -23.31 26.38 30.44
N VAL A 5 -22.19 25.70 30.64
CA VAL A 5 -21.42 25.14 29.53
C VAL A 5 -22.23 23.99 28.99
N LEU A 6 -22.90 24.20 27.85
CA LEU A 6 -23.55 23.11 27.11
C LEU A 6 -22.44 22.19 26.61
N LYS A 7 -22.40 20.98 27.12
CA LYS A 7 -21.62 19.91 26.48
C LYS A 7 -22.14 19.73 25.06
N PRO A 8 -21.25 19.68 24.06
CA PRO A 8 -21.71 19.34 22.72
C PRO A 8 -22.38 17.97 22.77
N GLU A 9 -23.59 17.92 22.27
CA GLU A 9 -24.30 16.65 22.08
C GLU A 9 -23.47 15.75 21.18
N PRO A 10 -23.32 14.44 21.49
CA PRO A 10 -22.73 13.52 20.55
C PRO A 10 -23.58 13.54 19.29
N GLY A 11 -22.97 13.86 18.16
CA GLY A 11 -23.64 13.81 16.86
C GLY A 11 -24.31 12.45 16.64
N PRO A 12 -25.26 12.35 15.71
CA PRO A 12 -26.01 11.12 15.49
C PRO A 12 -25.05 9.95 15.24
N LYS A 13 -25.14 8.94 16.09
CA LYS A 13 -24.47 7.65 15.89
C LYS A 13 -25.19 6.94 14.75
N GLY A 14 -24.90 7.38 13.52
CA GLY A 14 -25.25 6.60 12.34
C GLY A 14 -24.32 5.39 12.20
N PRO A 15 -24.73 4.35 11.46
CA PRO A 15 -23.82 3.28 11.09
C PRO A 15 -22.60 3.91 10.38
N PRO A 16 -21.38 3.33 10.54
CA PRO A 16 -20.23 3.83 9.80
C PRO A 16 -20.59 3.86 8.31
N PRO A 17 -20.16 4.89 7.56
CA PRO A 17 -20.42 4.93 6.14
C PRO A 17 -19.91 3.64 5.51
N GLY A 18 -20.74 2.96 4.74
CA GLY A 18 -20.34 1.82 3.94
C GLY A 18 -19.22 2.24 2.98
N PRO A 19 -18.52 1.29 2.36
CA PRO A 19 -17.48 1.63 1.40
C PRO A 19 -18.07 2.58 0.36
N SER A 20 -17.45 3.76 0.21
CA SER A 20 -17.89 4.72 -0.79
C SER A 20 -17.75 4.08 -2.18
N ALA A 21 -18.61 4.45 -3.12
CA ALA A 21 -18.53 3.99 -4.51
C ALA A 21 -17.15 4.32 -5.14
N ASP A 22 -16.43 5.30 -4.56
CA ASP A 22 -15.09 5.72 -5.02
C ASP A 22 -13.96 4.91 -4.36
N ALA A 23 -14.23 4.08 -3.35
CA ALA A 23 -13.19 3.36 -2.62
C ALA A 23 -12.32 2.46 -3.53
N PRO A 24 -12.87 1.67 -4.50
CA PRO A 24 -12.04 0.91 -5.43
C PRO A 24 -11.17 1.80 -6.31
N SER A 25 -11.68 2.94 -6.77
CA SER A 25 -10.93 3.88 -7.60
C SER A 25 -9.77 4.52 -6.83
N GLN A 26 -9.99 4.88 -5.57
CA GLN A 26 -8.94 5.41 -4.69
C GLN A 26 -7.88 4.34 -4.39
N ALA A 27 -8.29 3.11 -4.13
CA ALA A 27 -7.38 2.00 -3.91
C ALA A 27 -6.48 1.76 -5.13
N ILE A 28 -7.07 1.72 -6.33
CA ILE A 28 -6.34 1.53 -7.58
C ILE A 28 -5.36 2.68 -7.81
N ASP A 29 -5.79 3.92 -7.67
CA ASP A 29 -4.94 5.08 -7.90
C ASP A 29 -3.78 5.14 -6.89
N THR A 30 -4.05 4.93 -5.62
CA THR A 30 -3.02 4.94 -4.57
C THR A 30 -2.00 3.82 -4.79
N LEU A 31 -2.45 2.61 -5.10
CA LEU A 31 -1.57 1.49 -5.39
C LEU A 31 -0.73 1.75 -6.65
N ALA A 32 -1.35 2.24 -7.72
CA ALA A 32 -0.63 2.56 -8.97
C ALA A 32 0.48 3.59 -8.74
N ARG A 33 0.21 4.64 -7.98
CA ARG A 33 1.22 5.65 -7.63
C ARG A 33 2.33 5.07 -6.78
N THR A 34 2.01 4.19 -5.85
CA THR A 34 3.01 3.49 -5.03
C THR A 34 3.94 2.64 -5.89
N LEU A 35 3.39 1.84 -6.80
CA LEU A 35 4.17 1.02 -7.72
C LEU A 35 5.07 1.88 -8.62
N TRP A 36 4.54 2.97 -9.15
CA TRP A 36 5.31 3.91 -9.97
C TRP A 36 6.41 4.60 -9.16
N GLY A 37 6.11 5.06 -7.95
CA GLY A 37 7.07 5.77 -7.10
C GLY A 37 8.21 4.89 -6.61
N GLU A 38 7.92 3.63 -6.32
CA GLU A 38 8.90 2.70 -5.72
C GLU A 38 9.58 1.77 -6.73
N ALA A 39 8.94 1.47 -7.84
CA ALA A 39 9.38 0.39 -8.73
C ALA A 39 9.39 0.75 -10.22
N ARG A 40 9.34 2.02 -10.59
CA ARG A 40 9.23 2.40 -12.02
C ARG A 40 10.44 2.05 -12.89
N GLY A 41 11.57 1.79 -12.31
CA GLY A 41 12.76 1.31 -13.03
C GLY A 41 12.85 -0.20 -13.10
N GLU A 42 11.90 -0.91 -12.53
CA GLU A 42 11.90 -2.35 -12.39
C GLU A 42 11.01 -3.03 -13.43
N SER A 43 11.08 -4.36 -13.50
CA SER A 43 10.24 -5.17 -14.38
C SER A 43 8.76 -5.12 -13.97
N VAL A 44 7.87 -5.47 -14.89
CA VAL A 44 6.44 -5.67 -14.59
C VAL A 44 6.25 -6.70 -13.46
N ARG A 45 7.03 -7.78 -13.49
CA ARG A 45 6.96 -8.81 -12.45
C ARG A 45 7.34 -8.28 -11.07
N ALA A 46 8.31 -7.39 -10.97
CA ALA A 46 8.67 -6.74 -9.71
C ALA A 46 7.55 -5.82 -9.21
N MET A 47 6.89 -5.09 -10.10
CA MET A 47 5.71 -4.30 -9.75
C MET A 47 4.55 -5.18 -9.26
N GLU A 48 4.29 -6.30 -9.93
CA GLU A 48 3.27 -7.26 -9.52
C GLU A 48 3.59 -7.84 -8.13
N ALA A 49 4.86 -8.15 -7.88
CA ALA A 49 5.31 -8.63 -6.58
C ALA A 49 5.10 -7.59 -5.46
N MET A 50 5.41 -6.33 -5.72
CA MET A 50 5.14 -5.25 -4.77
C MET A 50 3.65 -5.06 -4.51
N ALA A 51 2.81 -5.11 -5.55
CA ALA A 51 1.37 -5.07 -5.41
C ALA A 51 0.85 -6.24 -4.56
N ALA A 52 1.40 -7.44 -4.74
CA ALA A 52 1.04 -8.61 -3.94
C ALA A 52 1.34 -8.41 -2.45
N VAL A 53 2.46 -7.76 -2.11
CA VAL A 53 2.78 -7.42 -0.70
C VAL A 53 1.69 -6.53 -0.10
N VAL A 54 1.26 -5.50 -0.81
CA VAL A 54 0.18 -4.62 -0.35
C VAL A 54 -1.11 -5.40 -0.13
N MET A 55 -1.50 -6.24 -1.09
CA MET A 55 -2.72 -7.03 -1.00
C MET A 55 -2.64 -8.10 0.11
N ASN A 56 -1.47 -8.69 0.35
CA ASN A 56 -1.25 -9.62 1.46
C ASN A 56 -1.39 -8.93 2.82
N ARG A 57 -0.92 -7.70 2.94
CA ARG A 57 -1.13 -6.88 4.15
C ARG A 57 -2.61 -6.57 4.39
N VAL A 58 -3.33 -6.20 3.34
CA VAL A 58 -4.78 -5.95 3.42
C VAL A 58 -5.51 -7.24 3.83
N GLY A 59 -5.15 -8.36 3.26
CA GLY A 59 -5.70 -9.67 3.60
C GLY A 59 -5.49 -10.04 5.06
N ARG A 60 -4.29 -9.83 5.59
CA ARG A 60 -4.01 -10.09 7.02
C ARG A 60 -4.86 -9.20 7.92
N ALA A 61 -4.98 -7.93 7.60
CA ALA A 61 -5.82 -7.02 8.37
C ALA A 61 -7.28 -7.48 8.38
N ARG A 62 -7.81 -7.89 7.24
CA ARG A 62 -9.17 -8.43 7.13
C ARG A 62 -9.34 -9.69 7.98
N ASP A 63 -8.40 -10.63 7.91
CA ASP A 63 -8.49 -11.93 8.59
C ASP A 63 -8.37 -11.79 10.12
N HIS A 64 -7.77 -10.71 10.61
CA HIS A 64 -7.56 -10.43 12.04
C HIS A 64 -8.48 -9.33 12.58
N GLY A 65 -9.44 -8.83 11.79
CA GLY A 65 -10.31 -7.73 12.19
C GLY A 65 -9.61 -6.38 12.32
N GLY A 66 -8.49 -6.22 11.66
CA GLY A 66 -7.62 -5.05 11.67
C GLY A 66 -6.16 -5.39 11.95
N TRP A 67 -5.25 -4.58 11.49
CA TRP A 67 -3.82 -4.74 11.73
C TRP A 67 -3.12 -3.39 11.77
N TRP A 68 -2.01 -3.30 12.49
CA TRP A 68 -1.30 -2.05 12.74
C TRP A 68 -0.83 -1.31 11.48
N TRP A 69 -0.57 -2.01 10.39
CA TRP A 69 -0.08 -1.40 9.14
C TRP A 69 -1.18 -0.83 8.24
N GLY A 70 -2.43 -0.89 8.67
CA GLY A 70 -3.57 -0.40 7.90
C GLY A 70 -4.51 -1.52 7.45
N ASN A 71 -5.77 -1.16 7.25
CA ASN A 71 -6.85 -2.11 7.00
C ASN A 71 -7.32 -2.10 5.53
N ASP A 72 -6.89 -1.14 4.75
CA ASP A 72 -7.22 -1.02 3.33
C ASP A 72 -5.98 -0.64 2.50
N VAL A 73 -6.12 -0.68 1.20
CA VAL A 73 -5.00 -0.42 0.27
C VAL A 73 -4.37 0.94 0.50
N ALA A 74 -5.17 2.00 0.59
CA ALA A 74 -4.65 3.36 0.78
C ALA A 74 -3.90 3.50 2.10
N ALA A 75 -4.43 2.96 3.19
CA ALA A 75 -3.79 3.00 4.50
C ALA A 75 -2.45 2.25 4.50
N VAL A 76 -2.40 1.05 3.90
CA VAL A 76 -1.18 0.26 3.78
C VAL A 76 -0.13 1.00 2.94
N CYS A 77 -0.51 1.55 1.81
CA CYS A 77 0.42 2.28 0.93
C CYS A 77 0.98 3.54 1.58
N ARG A 78 0.16 4.26 2.34
CA ARG A 78 0.51 5.56 2.92
C ARG A 78 1.02 5.49 4.34
N LEU A 79 1.14 4.31 4.92
CA LEU A 79 1.68 4.16 6.27
C LEU A 79 3.09 4.78 6.34
N PRO A 80 3.34 5.74 7.25
CA PRO A 80 4.65 6.36 7.37
C PRO A 80 5.76 5.32 7.53
N GLY A 81 6.84 5.47 6.76
CA GLY A 81 8.00 4.58 6.81
C GLY A 81 7.91 3.30 5.98
N GLN A 82 6.77 3.03 5.33
CA GLN A 82 6.62 1.83 4.48
C GLN A 82 7.05 2.07 3.03
N PHE A 83 6.51 3.10 2.41
CA PHE A 83 6.83 3.48 1.04
C PHE A 83 7.29 4.94 1.02
N PRO A 84 8.60 5.19 1.00
CA PRO A 84 9.15 6.55 1.12
C PRO A 84 8.69 7.53 0.05
N CYS A 85 8.18 7.05 -1.10
CA CYS A 85 7.65 7.93 -2.14
C CYS A 85 6.48 8.80 -1.64
N TRP A 86 5.80 8.40 -0.57
CA TRP A 86 4.71 9.16 0.03
C TRP A 86 5.16 10.16 1.10
N ASP A 87 6.41 10.15 1.49
CA ASP A 87 6.90 11.08 2.50
C ASP A 87 6.73 12.54 2.02
N PRO A 88 6.31 13.46 2.91
CA PRO A 88 6.04 14.85 2.50
C PRO A 88 7.22 15.56 1.85
N ASP A 89 8.44 15.20 2.21
CA ASP A 89 9.69 15.76 1.71
C ASP A 89 10.42 14.85 0.71
N ALA A 90 9.75 13.80 0.21
CA ALA A 90 10.33 12.95 -0.81
C ALA A 90 10.66 13.76 -2.09
N PRO A 91 11.85 13.60 -2.68
CA PRO A 91 12.28 14.39 -3.85
C PRO A 91 11.34 14.24 -5.06
N GLY A 92 10.72 13.07 -5.23
CA GLY A 92 9.82 12.75 -6.34
C GLY A 92 8.35 13.04 -6.08
N ARG A 93 7.99 13.66 -4.96
CA ARG A 93 6.58 13.78 -4.55
C ARG A 93 5.70 14.53 -5.54
N LEU A 94 6.18 15.62 -6.13
CA LEU A 94 5.41 16.36 -7.14
C LEU A 94 5.12 15.50 -8.37
N GLY A 95 6.09 14.75 -8.84
CA GLY A 95 5.91 13.79 -9.94
C GLY A 95 4.93 12.69 -9.57
N LEU A 96 5.02 12.16 -8.36
CA LEU A 96 4.11 11.14 -7.84
C LEU A 96 2.65 11.60 -7.87
N LEU A 97 2.40 12.84 -7.46
CA LEU A 97 1.05 13.41 -7.38
C LEU A 97 0.49 13.83 -8.74
N SER A 98 1.36 14.11 -9.71
CA SER A 98 0.96 14.66 -11.02
C SER A 98 1.03 13.66 -12.18
N VAL A 99 1.68 12.51 -12.01
CA VAL A 99 1.81 11.52 -13.09
C VAL A 99 0.44 11.03 -13.56
N THR A 100 0.30 10.84 -14.87
CA THR A 100 -0.92 10.38 -15.52
C THR A 100 -0.66 9.17 -16.41
N ALA A 101 -1.74 8.59 -16.94
CA ALA A 101 -1.66 7.48 -17.88
C ALA A 101 -0.95 7.81 -19.19
N ALA A 102 -0.60 9.07 -19.46
CA ALA A 102 0.29 9.45 -20.53
C ALA A 102 1.72 8.90 -20.34
N ASP A 103 2.13 8.66 -19.09
CA ASP A 103 3.35 7.94 -18.77
C ASP A 103 3.13 6.43 -18.94
N PRO A 104 3.87 5.74 -19.83
CA PRO A 104 3.65 4.32 -20.09
C PRO A 104 3.87 3.42 -18.88
N VAL A 105 4.82 3.78 -18.00
CA VAL A 105 5.11 3.03 -16.77
C VAL A 105 3.96 3.17 -15.79
N PHE A 106 3.41 4.38 -15.65
CA PHE A 106 2.24 4.60 -14.80
C PHE A 106 0.99 3.90 -15.35
N ALA A 107 0.79 3.91 -16.66
CA ALA A 107 -0.29 3.15 -17.30
C ALA A 107 -0.17 1.64 -16.99
N ALA A 108 1.03 1.08 -17.03
CA ALA A 108 1.28 -0.31 -16.65
C ALA A 108 0.98 -0.53 -15.16
N ALA A 109 1.42 0.38 -14.29
CA ALA A 109 1.13 0.32 -12.86
C ALA A 109 -0.38 0.37 -12.58
N GLN A 110 -1.14 1.16 -13.32
CA GLN A 110 -2.59 1.20 -13.21
C GLN A 110 -3.25 -0.13 -13.59
N ARG A 111 -2.78 -0.79 -14.64
CA ARG A 111 -3.30 -2.11 -15.03
C ARG A 111 -3.03 -3.16 -13.96
N ILE A 112 -1.83 -3.17 -13.39
CA ILE A 112 -1.48 -4.06 -12.29
C ILE A 112 -2.34 -3.78 -11.06
N ALA A 113 -2.49 -2.52 -10.68
CA ALA A 113 -3.29 -2.10 -9.54
C ALA A 113 -4.77 -2.51 -9.67
N ARG A 114 -5.36 -2.37 -10.86
CA ARG A 114 -6.74 -2.82 -11.12
C ARG A 114 -6.90 -4.31 -10.90
N ARG A 115 -5.96 -5.11 -11.40
CA ARG A 115 -5.98 -6.58 -11.22
C ARG A 115 -5.79 -6.95 -9.77
N ALA A 116 -4.89 -6.29 -9.06
CA ALA A 116 -4.63 -6.53 -7.64
C ALA A 116 -5.88 -6.25 -6.80
N VAL A 117 -6.48 -5.08 -6.95
CA VAL A 117 -7.68 -4.67 -6.19
C VAL A 117 -8.89 -5.56 -6.51
N ALA A 118 -8.99 -6.05 -7.75
CA ALA A 118 -10.03 -6.99 -8.16
C ALA A 118 -9.79 -8.43 -7.68
N GLY A 119 -8.67 -8.71 -7.03
CA GLY A 119 -8.33 -10.08 -6.59
C GLY A 119 -7.90 -11.02 -7.70
N LEU A 120 -7.47 -10.48 -8.84
CA LEU A 120 -7.10 -11.23 -10.04
C LEU A 120 -5.59 -11.33 -10.28
N LEU A 121 -4.79 -10.78 -9.38
CA LEU A 121 -3.34 -10.82 -9.48
C LEU A 121 -2.79 -12.05 -8.79
N ASP A 122 -2.04 -12.87 -9.51
CA ASP A 122 -1.29 -13.97 -8.91
C ASP A 122 -0.16 -13.40 -8.04
N ASP A 123 0.07 -14.02 -6.88
CA ASP A 123 1.13 -13.62 -5.97
C ASP A 123 2.43 -14.38 -6.30
N PRO A 124 3.43 -13.71 -6.89
CA PRO A 124 4.71 -14.35 -7.18
C PRO A 124 5.63 -14.46 -5.97
N THR A 125 5.24 -13.91 -4.81
CA THR A 125 6.12 -13.80 -3.64
C THR A 125 5.94 -14.90 -2.61
N GLY A 126 4.90 -15.73 -2.76
CA GLY A 126 4.61 -16.77 -1.76
C GLY A 126 4.03 -16.22 -0.46
N GLY A 127 3.21 -15.19 -0.52
CA GLY A 127 2.53 -14.62 0.64
C GLY A 127 3.33 -13.56 1.38
N ALA A 128 4.30 -12.91 0.73
CA ALA A 128 5.13 -11.89 1.36
C ALA A 128 4.33 -10.70 1.86
N THR A 129 4.67 -10.21 3.04
CA THR A 129 4.13 -9.00 3.63
C THR A 129 5.19 -7.91 3.82
N HIS A 130 6.45 -8.22 3.58
CA HIS A 130 7.58 -7.31 3.72
C HIS A 130 8.52 -7.44 2.53
N LEU A 131 9.14 -6.33 2.18
CA LEU A 131 10.16 -6.26 1.14
C LEU A 131 11.18 -5.18 1.45
N HIS A 132 12.37 -5.31 0.90
CA HIS A 132 13.35 -4.24 0.83
C HIS A 132 14.14 -4.36 -0.47
N ARG A 133 14.86 -3.30 -0.84
CA ARG A 133 15.77 -3.37 -1.98
C ARG A 133 16.92 -4.32 -1.70
N ALA A 134 17.32 -5.07 -2.71
CA ALA A 134 18.49 -5.95 -2.63
C ALA A 134 19.72 -5.13 -2.21
N GLY A 135 20.51 -5.68 -1.29
CA GLY A 135 21.63 -4.99 -0.68
C GLY A 135 21.29 -4.15 0.55
N GLY A 136 20.00 -3.88 0.82
CA GLY A 136 19.55 -3.30 2.07
C GLY A 136 19.65 -4.31 3.23
N ASN A 137 19.72 -3.79 4.44
CA ASN A 137 19.76 -4.63 5.64
C ASN A 137 18.91 -4.00 6.76
N PRO A 138 17.59 -3.90 6.57
CA PRO A 138 16.73 -3.37 7.62
C PRO A 138 16.73 -4.31 8.84
N GLN A 139 16.57 -3.73 10.01
CA GLN A 139 16.64 -4.48 11.27
C GLN A 139 15.60 -5.61 11.31
N TRP A 140 14.40 -5.37 10.80
CA TRP A 140 13.33 -6.38 10.79
C TRP A 140 13.65 -7.61 9.92
N ALA A 141 14.57 -7.50 8.95
CA ALA A 141 14.95 -8.59 8.08
C ALA A 141 16.08 -9.46 8.63
N GLN A 142 16.78 -9.01 9.67
CA GLN A 142 17.92 -9.73 10.23
C GLN A 142 17.50 -11.07 10.83
N GLY A 143 18.22 -12.13 10.43
CA GLY A 143 17.94 -13.49 10.88
C GLY A 143 16.73 -14.15 10.19
N ARG A 144 16.12 -13.50 9.22
CA ARG A 144 14.97 -14.04 8.49
C ARG A 144 15.38 -14.53 7.10
N SER A 145 14.63 -15.50 6.61
CA SER A 145 14.87 -16.07 5.28
C SER A 145 14.05 -15.34 4.22
N VAL A 146 14.71 -15.00 3.12
CA VAL A 146 14.06 -14.45 1.93
C VAL A 146 13.16 -15.50 1.31
N CYS A 147 11.87 -15.21 1.11
CA CYS A 147 10.95 -16.15 0.46
C CYS A 147 10.88 -15.98 -1.06
N ALA A 148 11.29 -14.82 -1.57
CA ALA A 148 11.38 -14.55 -3.00
C ALA A 148 12.38 -13.43 -3.29
N GLU A 149 13.02 -13.50 -4.44
CA GLU A 149 13.85 -12.43 -5.01
C GLU A 149 13.29 -12.11 -6.41
N ILE A 150 12.80 -10.91 -6.60
CA ILE A 150 12.16 -10.50 -7.86
C ILE A 150 12.60 -9.09 -8.19
N GLY A 151 13.23 -8.90 -9.36
CA GLY A 151 13.82 -7.63 -9.72
C GLY A 151 14.87 -7.21 -8.69
N GLY A 152 14.91 -5.94 -8.35
CA GLY A 152 15.81 -5.40 -7.34
C GLY A 152 15.33 -5.53 -5.90
N PHE A 153 14.41 -6.47 -5.60
CA PHE A 153 13.79 -6.59 -4.27
C PHE A 153 13.92 -8.00 -3.69
N GLN A 154 13.98 -8.04 -2.35
CA GLN A 154 13.91 -9.26 -1.55
C GLN A 154 12.63 -9.23 -0.70
N PHE A 155 11.93 -10.36 -0.65
CA PHE A 155 10.61 -10.49 -0.04
C PHE A 155 10.63 -11.47 1.12
N TYR A 156 9.77 -11.22 2.13
CA TYR A 156 9.68 -12.01 3.36
C TYR A 156 8.22 -12.26 3.71
N ASN A 157 7.91 -13.48 4.14
CA ASN A 157 6.56 -13.89 4.54
C ASN A 157 6.45 -14.31 6.01
N ASP A 158 7.50 -14.15 6.79
CA ASP A 158 7.60 -14.57 8.19
C ASP A 158 7.78 -13.40 9.17
N VAL A 159 7.47 -12.19 8.74
CA VAL A 159 7.56 -10.98 9.57
C VAL A 159 6.18 -10.67 10.16
N GLU A 160 6.11 -10.50 11.50
CA GLU A 160 4.89 -10.15 12.22
C GLU A 160 4.75 -8.63 12.41
#